data_6765f70490d6331b1cbf878fb22a2aea
#
_entry.id   6765f70490d6331b1cbf878fb22a2aea
#
_cell.length_a   1.000
_cell.length_b   1.000
_cell.length_c   1.000
_cell.angle_alpha   90.00
_cell.angle_beta   90.00
_cell.angle_gamma   90.00
#
_symmetry.space_group_name_H-M   'P 1'
#
loop_
_entity.id
_entity.type
_entity.pdbx_description
1 polymer ?
#
loop_
_entity_poly.entity_id
_entity_poly.type
_entity_poly.pdbx_seq_one_letter_code
_entity_poly.pdbx_strand_id
1 'polypeptide(L)'
;MRTDLRFYQLFGAKYTIHQEQAIIGDEMGLGKTIQALAVAAHLAAKGQRRFLVVCPASVVPNWLNEIRKHTRLASFSLHGTGREAEARKWLHRGGIAVTTFNTIDRLETLRRHADAETALLVVDEAHYIKNPGTKRTQAVRAAIGRSQRTLFLSGTPMENRVEEFQALIGYLRPDIARRVDAGDAVVGARAFRRLVAPVYLRRNQEDVLTELPEKIEVEEWVQFTGDDANAYRDQVRARNLMGMRQASSAMPGTAKLDRLAELVEDAGAEGQKVIVFSYFLDVLAAAGSRLGNLAIGPITGSVPARKRQDMIDDFTRREGPAVILAQIEAGGVGLNIQAASVVIIAEPQWKPSVEQQAIARAHRMGQTRRVQVHRLLAKDGVDERIREVQEQKQLLFEHYARQSDAKSTDGMATDTGIARPAPLDDDSIPLEQRIIVAERARLGL
;
A
#
# COMPACT_ATOMS: atom_id res chain seq x y z
N MET A 1 16.97 -4.78 -20.07
CA MET A 1 16.46 -5.62 -18.94
C MET A 1 17.35 -6.85 -18.76
N ARG A 2 17.43 -7.36 -17.53
CA ARG A 2 18.06 -8.66 -17.17
C ARG A 2 17.03 -9.75 -16.86
N THR A 3 15.77 -9.38 -16.74
CA THR A 3 14.65 -10.23 -16.33
C THR A 3 13.61 -10.24 -17.43
N ASP A 4 13.06 -11.41 -17.70
CA ASP A 4 11.92 -11.56 -18.57
C ASP A 4 10.64 -11.03 -17.90
N LEU A 5 9.83 -10.35 -18.69
CA LEU A 5 8.57 -9.79 -18.22
C LEU A 5 7.43 -10.76 -18.51
N ARG A 6 6.52 -10.88 -17.56
CA ARG A 6 5.23 -11.54 -17.82
C ARG A 6 4.44 -10.74 -18.85
N PHE A 7 3.52 -11.41 -19.55
CA PHE A 7 2.75 -10.77 -20.61
C PHE A 7 2.05 -9.48 -20.15
N TYR A 8 1.39 -9.52 -19.01
CA TYR A 8 0.72 -8.34 -18.47
C TYR A 8 1.69 -7.21 -18.07
N GLN A 9 2.89 -7.54 -17.58
CA GLN A 9 3.93 -6.53 -17.26
C GLN A 9 4.45 -5.87 -18.54
N LEU A 10 4.67 -6.67 -19.57
CA LEU A 10 5.04 -6.17 -20.89
C LEU A 10 3.95 -5.26 -21.47
N PHE A 11 2.69 -5.64 -21.31
CA PHE A 11 1.55 -4.83 -21.73
C PHE A 11 1.53 -3.48 -21.01
N GLY A 12 1.69 -3.46 -19.66
CA GLY A 12 1.73 -2.22 -18.88
C GLY A 12 2.91 -1.31 -19.25
N ALA A 13 4.08 -1.88 -19.54
CA ALA A 13 5.22 -1.10 -20.05
C ALA A 13 4.92 -0.51 -21.44
N LYS A 14 4.35 -1.28 -22.37
CA LYS A 14 3.96 -0.79 -23.70
C LYS A 14 2.87 0.29 -23.61
N TYR A 15 1.87 0.09 -22.75
CA TYR A 15 0.82 1.07 -22.46
C TYR A 15 1.44 2.41 -22.02
N THR A 16 2.34 2.38 -21.02
CA THR A 16 3.03 3.59 -20.54
C THR A 16 3.83 4.29 -21.65
N ILE A 17 4.52 3.53 -22.50
CA ILE A 17 5.30 4.09 -23.61
C ILE A 17 4.37 4.78 -24.62
N HIS A 18 3.22 4.18 -24.89
CA HIS A 18 2.24 4.67 -25.88
C HIS A 18 1.49 5.90 -25.37
N GLN A 19 1.04 5.88 -24.10
CA GLN A 19 0.25 6.97 -23.53
C GLN A 19 1.10 8.16 -23.09
N GLU A 20 2.42 7.98 -22.87
CA GLU A 20 3.38 8.97 -22.37
C GLU A 20 3.09 9.50 -20.97
N GLN A 21 1.82 9.72 -20.64
CA GLN A 21 1.31 10.15 -19.35
C GLN A 21 0.35 9.08 -18.84
N ALA A 22 0.77 8.29 -17.86
CA ALA A 22 0.01 7.12 -17.43
C ALA A 22 -0.01 6.91 -15.91
N ILE A 23 -1.07 6.28 -15.44
CA ILE A 23 -1.21 5.75 -14.08
C ILE A 23 -1.34 4.23 -14.19
N ILE A 24 -0.41 3.48 -13.60
CA ILE A 24 -0.57 2.04 -13.38
C ILE A 24 -1.12 1.84 -11.97
N GLY A 25 -2.40 1.50 -11.93
CA GLY A 25 -3.17 1.21 -10.72
C GLY A 25 -3.27 -0.28 -10.41
N ASP A 26 -2.37 -1.10 -10.93
CA ASP A 26 -2.34 -2.55 -10.72
C ASP A 26 -2.38 -2.90 -9.23
N GLU A 27 -3.05 -3.99 -8.91
CA GLU A 27 -3.08 -4.52 -7.56
C GLU A 27 -1.64 -4.78 -7.04
N MET A 28 -1.49 -4.76 -5.73
CA MET A 28 -0.19 -4.97 -5.10
C MET A 28 0.35 -6.36 -5.42
N GLY A 29 1.67 -6.49 -5.55
CA GLY A 29 2.29 -7.76 -5.93
C GLY A 29 2.41 -7.99 -7.44
N LEU A 30 1.72 -7.25 -8.31
CA LEU A 30 1.81 -7.38 -9.76
C LEU A 30 3.09 -6.81 -10.39
N GLY A 31 4.01 -6.29 -9.58
CA GLY A 31 5.31 -5.84 -10.08
C GLY A 31 5.25 -4.51 -10.82
N LYS A 32 4.57 -3.51 -10.30
CA LYS A 32 4.56 -2.14 -10.86
C LYS A 32 5.98 -1.57 -11.06
N THR A 33 6.88 -1.84 -10.11
CA THR A 33 8.29 -1.42 -10.17
C THR A 33 8.99 -1.98 -11.39
N ILE A 34 8.85 -3.28 -11.69
CA ILE A 34 9.53 -3.90 -12.84
C ILE A 34 8.97 -3.40 -14.17
N GLN A 35 7.67 -3.03 -14.23
CA GLN A 35 7.07 -2.40 -15.40
C GLN A 35 7.70 -1.01 -15.65
N ALA A 36 7.85 -0.20 -14.61
CA ALA A 36 8.52 1.11 -14.72
C ALA A 36 10.00 0.98 -15.16
N LEU A 37 10.72 -0.02 -14.62
CA LEU A 37 12.09 -0.32 -15.03
C LEU A 37 12.16 -0.80 -16.48
N ALA A 38 11.17 -1.51 -16.98
CA ALA A 38 11.09 -1.92 -18.37
C ALA A 38 10.91 -0.73 -19.31
N VAL A 39 10.07 0.25 -18.94
CA VAL A 39 9.93 1.51 -19.68
C VAL A 39 11.26 2.26 -19.72
N ALA A 40 11.93 2.44 -18.57
CA ALA A 40 13.23 3.11 -18.50
C ALA A 40 14.29 2.40 -19.37
N ALA A 41 14.34 1.07 -19.30
CA ALA A 41 15.29 0.28 -20.11
C ALA A 41 15.01 0.37 -21.61
N HIS A 42 13.74 0.39 -22.02
CA HIS A 42 13.34 0.58 -23.42
C HIS A 42 13.75 1.96 -23.92
N LEU A 43 13.46 3.02 -23.16
CA LEU A 43 13.82 4.38 -23.50
C LEU A 43 15.34 4.57 -23.56
N ALA A 44 16.09 3.93 -22.67
CA ALA A 44 17.55 3.92 -22.69
C ALA A 44 18.11 3.27 -23.97
N ALA A 45 17.49 2.16 -24.42
CA ALA A 45 17.87 1.51 -25.67
C ALA A 45 17.57 2.40 -26.90
N LYS A 46 16.66 3.38 -26.77
CA LYS A 46 16.39 4.43 -27.77
C LYS A 46 17.24 5.69 -27.61
N GLY A 47 18.30 5.64 -26.78
CA GLY A 47 19.22 6.75 -26.60
C GLY A 47 18.85 7.76 -25.52
N GLN A 48 17.72 7.58 -24.84
CA GLN A 48 17.34 8.44 -23.72
C GLN A 48 18.23 8.16 -22.50
N ARG A 49 18.57 9.20 -21.72
CA ARG A 49 19.64 9.07 -20.74
C ARG A 49 19.21 9.25 -19.28
N ARG A 50 18.22 10.06 -18.98
CA ARG A 50 17.89 10.46 -17.60
C ARG A 50 16.50 10.02 -17.21
N PHE A 51 16.42 9.24 -16.13
CA PHE A 51 15.20 8.71 -15.55
C PHE A 51 15.16 9.07 -14.08
N LEU A 52 14.05 9.59 -13.60
CA LEU A 52 13.88 10.03 -12.19
C LEU A 52 12.74 9.25 -11.55
N VAL A 53 13.01 8.72 -10.35
CA VAL A 53 12.01 8.06 -9.51
C VAL A 53 11.81 8.89 -8.25
N VAL A 54 10.57 9.22 -7.94
CA VAL A 54 10.14 9.87 -6.69
C VAL A 54 9.30 8.88 -5.89
N CYS A 55 9.73 8.56 -4.69
CA CYS A 55 9.08 7.55 -3.85
C CYS A 55 9.15 7.91 -2.36
N PRO A 56 8.41 7.21 -1.47
CA PRO A 56 8.61 7.33 -0.03
C PRO A 56 10.03 6.94 0.39
N ALA A 57 10.57 7.59 1.44
CA ALA A 57 11.95 7.37 1.86
C ALA A 57 12.27 5.90 2.22
N SER A 58 11.32 5.21 2.81
CA SER A 58 11.42 3.79 3.16
C SER A 58 11.57 2.84 1.97
N VAL A 59 11.20 3.27 0.76
CA VAL A 59 11.24 2.45 -0.46
C VAL A 59 12.50 2.70 -1.30
N VAL A 60 13.25 3.77 -1.03
CA VAL A 60 14.48 4.13 -1.76
C VAL A 60 15.46 2.95 -1.85
N PRO A 61 15.81 2.24 -0.75
CA PRO A 61 16.72 1.10 -0.83
C PRO A 61 16.19 -0.03 -1.73
N ASN A 62 14.88 -0.29 -1.67
CA ASN A 62 14.25 -1.29 -2.52
C ASN A 62 14.34 -0.91 -4.00
N TRP A 63 14.06 0.33 -4.38
CA TRP A 63 14.20 0.81 -5.75
C TRP A 63 15.63 0.63 -6.27
N LEU A 64 16.63 1.00 -5.47
CA LEU A 64 18.04 0.84 -5.85
C LEU A 64 18.42 -0.64 -6.03
N ASN A 65 17.88 -1.54 -5.22
CA ASN A 65 18.08 -2.98 -5.35
C ASN A 65 17.40 -3.54 -6.62
N GLU A 66 16.14 -3.18 -6.87
CA GLU A 66 15.39 -3.61 -8.06
C GLU A 66 16.05 -3.10 -9.36
N ILE A 67 16.54 -1.85 -9.38
CA ILE A 67 17.29 -1.32 -10.53
C ILE A 67 18.52 -2.19 -10.82
N ARG A 68 19.33 -2.51 -9.81
CA ARG A 68 20.55 -3.33 -9.95
C ARG A 68 20.24 -4.77 -10.36
N LYS A 69 19.19 -5.33 -9.81
CA LYS A 69 18.75 -6.71 -10.09
C LYS A 69 18.23 -6.86 -11.52
N HIS A 70 17.37 -5.96 -11.95
CA HIS A 70 16.57 -6.12 -13.17
C HIS A 70 17.08 -5.34 -14.39
N THR A 71 18.02 -4.39 -14.22
CA THR A 71 18.53 -3.57 -15.32
C THR A 71 20.06 -3.53 -15.39
N ARG A 72 20.60 -2.99 -16.47
CA ARG A 72 22.02 -2.63 -16.62
C ARG A 72 22.25 -1.12 -16.45
N LEU A 73 21.20 -0.38 -16.08
CA LEU A 73 21.29 1.08 -15.93
C LEU A 73 21.98 1.45 -14.63
N ALA A 74 22.77 2.52 -14.66
CA ALA A 74 23.37 3.07 -13.45
C ALA A 74 22.26 3.62 -12.53
N SER A 75 22.40 3.39 -11.22
CA SER A 75 21.48 3.87 -10.19
C SER A 75 22.14 4.90 -9.29
N PHE A 76 21.41 5.96 -8.93
CA PHE A 76 21.89 7.06 -8.09
C PHE A 76 20.89 7.34 -6.98
N SER A 77 21.36 7.42 -5.73
CA SER A 77 20.52 7.82 -4.60
C SER A 77 20.60 9.32 -4.38
N LEU A 78 19.53 10.03 -4.71
CA LEU A 78 19.42 11.47 -4.44
C LEU A 78 18.74 11.70 -3.07
N HIS A 79 19.08 10.89 -2.08
CA HIS A 79 18.55 10.96 -0.71
C HIS A 79 19.69 10.81 0.31
N GLY A 80 19.56 11.48 1.45
CA GLY A 80 20.58 11.46 2.50
C GLY A 80 21.73 12.42 2.27
N THR A 81 22.86 12.16 2.96
CA THR A 81 24.11 12.90 2.80
C THR A 81 24.73 12.58 1.45
N GLY A 82 25.33 13.52 0.77
CA GLY A 82 25.93 13.29 -0.57
C GLY A 82 24.96 13.34 -1.76
N ARG A 83 23.67 13.57 -1.52
CA ARG A 83 22.64 13.63 -2.59
C ARG A 83 22.97 14.59 -3.74
N GLU A 84 23.60 15.74 -3.43
CA GLU A 84 23.99 16.74 -4.44
C GLU A 84 25.13 16.24 -5.35
N ALA A 85 26.08 15.51 -4.77
CA ALA A 85 27.16 14.90 -5.54
C ALA A 85 26.62 13.80 -6.47
N GLU A 86 25.72 12.97 -5.98
CA GLU A 86 25.06 11.94 -6.77
C GLU A 86 24.15 12.56 -7.87
N ALA A 87 23.48 13.67 -7.59
CA ALA A 87 22.68 14.40 -8.58
C ALA A 87 23.57 14.93 -9.74
N ARG A 88 24.73 15.52 -9.42
CA ARG A 88 25.70 15.95 -10.46
C ARG A 88 26.20 14.79 -11.31
N LYS A 89 26.53 13.65 -10.69
CA LYS A 89 26.95 12.42 -11.39
C LYS A 89 25.84 11.93 -12.34
N TRP A 90 24.60 11.88 -11.84
CA TRP A 90 23.44 11.45 -12.63
C TRP A 90 23.18 12.39 -13.82
N LEU A 91 23.22 13.70 -13.64
CA LEU A 91 23.05 14.66 -14.73
C LEU A 91 24.08 14.46 -15.85
N HIS A 92 25.33 14.19 -15.47
CA HIS A 92 26.42 13.98 -16.42
C HIS A 92 26.36 12.60 -17.09
N ARG A 93 26.19 11.55 -16.28
CA ARG A 93 26.32 10.16 -16.74
C ARG A 93 25.02 9.57 -17.30
N GLY A 94 23.88 10.05 -16.83
CA GLY A 94 22.58 9.42 -17.09
C GLY A 94 22.36 8.20 -16.23
N GLY A 95 21.23 7.52 -16.40
CA GLY A 95 20.77 6.39 -15.59
C GLY A 95 19.51 6.71 -14.80
N ILE A 96 19.22 5.92 -13.77
CA ILE A 96 18.02 6.07 -12.92
C ILE A 96 18.43 6.72 -11.60
N ALA A 97 17.90 7.91 -11.32
CA ALA A 97 18.00 8.57 -10.03
C ALA A 97 16.77 8.29 -9.18
N VAL A 98 16.95 8.03 -7.89
CA VAL A 98 15.87 7.79 -6.93
C VAL A 98 15.93 8.86 -5.84
N THR A 99 14.82 9.56 -5.65
CA THR A 99 14.66 10.61 -4.65
C THR A 99 13.35 10.45 -3.87
N THR A 100 13.12 11.31 -2.88
CA THR A 100 11.89 11.28 -2.08
C THR A 100 11.07 12.54 -2.28
N PHE A 101 9.78 12.45 -1.94
CA PHE A 101 8.85 13.59 -1.97
C PHE A 101 9.33 14.81 -1.19
N ASN A 102 10.07 14.60 -0.10
CA ASN A 102 10.58 15.68 0.76
C ASN A 102 11.97 16.18 0.34
N THR A 103 12.63 15.49 -0.58
CA THR A 103 13.98 15.83 -1.00
C THR A 103 14.01 16.52 -2.36
N ILE A 104 13.06 16.19 -3.25
CA ILE A 104 13.07 16.64 -4.64
C ILE A 104 13.12 18.16 -4.81
N ASP A 105 12.42 18.92 -3.97
CA ASP A 105 12.42 20.39 -3.96
C ASP A 105 13.69 21.01 -3.40
N ARG A 106 14.44 20.24 -2.60
CA ARG A 106 15.67 20.67 -1.91
C ARG A 106 16.95 20.38 -2.68
N LEU A 107 16.84 19.69 -3.82
CA LEU A 107 17.98 19.38 -4.69
C LEU A 107 18.39 20.62 -5.49
N GLU A 108 19.38 21.33 -4.98
CA GLU A 108 19.89 22.54 -5.61
C GLU A 108 20.45 22.27 -7.01
N THR A 109 21.11 21.13 -7.17
CA THR A 109 21.61 20.66 -8.48
C THR A 109 20.50 20.56 -9.52
N LEU A 110 19.33 20.03 -9.19
CA LEU A 110 18.19 19.95 -10.11
C LEU A 110 17.55 21.32 -10.40
N ARG A 111 17.57 22.20 -9.40
CA ARG A 111 17.05 23.58 -9.54
C ARG A 111 17.93 24.41 -10.47
N ARG A 112 19.26 24.28 -10.34
CA ARG A 112 20.23 25.00 -11.19
C ARG A 112 20.25 24.49 -12.63
N HIS A 113 19.93 23.22 -12.85
CA HIS A 113 19.87 22.61 -14.17
C HIS A 113 18.41 22.34 -14.57
N ALA A 114 17.59 23.39 -14.51
CA ALA A 114 16.16 23.30 -14.84
C ALA A 114 15.91 22.85 -16.30
N ASP A 115 16.87 23.10 -17.19
CA ASP A 115 16.82 22.71 -18.62
C ASP A 115 17.17 21.22 -18.84
N ALA A 116 17.66 20.53 -17.80
CA ALA A 116 18.01 19.12 -17.90
C ALA A 116 16.74 18.25 -17.96
N GLU A 117 16.29 17.99 -19.18
CA GLU A 117 15.10 17.20 -19.45
C GLU A 117 15.22 15.76 -18.92
N THR A 118 14.14 15.25 -18.33
CA THR A 118 14.01 13.88 -17.85
C THR A 118 13.16 13.09 -18.84
N ALA A 119 13.68 11.98 -19.35
CA ALA A 119 12.96 11.16 -20.35
C ALA A 119 11.75 10.42 -19.73
N LEU A 120 11.86 10.05 -18.45
CA LEU A 120 10.79 9.41 -17.69
C LEU A 120 10.87 9.86 -16.24
N LEU A 121 9.78 10.40 -15.73
CA LEU A 121 9.50 10.57 -14.30
C LEU A 121 8.58 9.44 -13.82
N VAL A 122 9.01 8.70 -12.81
CA VAL A 122 8.18 7.73 -12.10
C VAL A 122 7.83 8.29 -10.72
N VAL A 123 6.56 8.32 -10.39
CA VAL A 123 6.08 8.70 -9.05
C VAL A 123 5.44 7.48 -8.42
N ASP A 124 6.17 6.87 -7.50
CA ASP A 124 5.70 5.69 -6.78
C ASP A 124 4.85 6.10 -5.57
N GLU A 125 3.80 5.32 -5.28
CA GLU A 125 2.77 5.67 -4.30
C GLU A 125 2.18 7.08 -4.57
N ALA A 126 1.69 7.29 -5.78
CA ALA A 126 1.23 8.60 -6.25
C ALA A 126 0.12 9.23 -5.38
N HIS A 127 -0.60 8.44 -4.56
CA HIS A 127 -1.55 8.96 -3.59
C HIS A 127 -0.95 9.96 -2.58
N TYR A 128 0.38 9.98 -2.41
CA TYR A 128 1.07 10.98 -1.58
C TYR A 128 0.96 12.42 -2.13
N ILE A 129 0.64 12.60 -3.40
CA ILE A 129 0.48 13.92 -4.04
C ILE A 129 -0.97 14.28 -4.37
N LYS A 130 -1.94 13.58 -3.80
CA LYS A 130 -3.38 13.83 -4.02
C LYS A 130 -3.85 15.23 -3.58
N ASN A 131 -3.18 15.86 -2.62
CA ASN A 131 -3.52 17.20 -2.16
C ASN A 131 -2.68 18.27 -2.88
N PRO A 132 -3.28 19.11 -3.76
CA PRO A 132 -2.57 20.08 -4.58
C PRO A 132 -1.87 21.19 -3.79
N GLY A 133 -2.34 21.51 -2.57
CA GLY A 133 -1.78 22.59 -1.73
C GLY A 133 -0.47 22.26 -1.04
N THR A 134 0.01 21.01 -1.06
CA THR A 134 1.23 20.62 -0.35
C THR A 134 2.50 20.93 -1.14
N LYS A 135 3.58 21.29 -0.42
CA LYS A 135 4.91 21.55 -1.04
C LYS A 135 5.40 20.36 -1.86
N ARG A 136 5.21 19.13 -1.38
CA ARG A 136 5.59 17.91 -2.09
C ARG A 136 4.87 17.76 -3.43
N THR A 137 3.57 18.07 -3.48
CA THR A 137 2.78 18.04 -4.72
C THR A 137 3.27 19.08 -5.70
N GLN A 138 3.54 20.30 -5.25
CA GLN A 138 4.08 21.38 -6.09
C GLN A 138 5.44 20.99 -6.68
N ALA A 139 6.32 20.40 -5.87
CA ALA A 139 7.63 19.94 -6.33
C ALA A 139 7.54 18.84 -7.41
N VAL A 140 6.64 17.86 -7.21
CA VAL A 140 6.41 16.81 -8.21
C VAL A 140 5.79 17.40 -9.50
N ARG A 141 4.83 18.32 -9.39
CA ARG A 141 4.27 19.01 -10.57
C ARG A 141 5.34 19.77 -11.36
N ALA A 142 6.26 20.43 -10.69
CA ALA A 142 7.40 21.07 -11.38
C ALA A 142 8.29 20.04 -12.09
N ALA A 143 8.47 18.84 -11.53
CA ALA A 143 9.20 17.75 -12.17
C ALA A 143 8.44 17.16 -13.37
N ILE A 144 7.11 17.06 -13.31
CA ILE A 144 6.25 16.63 -14.44
C ILE A 144 6.46 17.57 -15.63
N GLY A 145 6.45 18.88 -15.41
CA GLY A 145 6.65 19.88 -16.48
C GLY A 145 8.03 19.82 -17.16
N ARG A 146 9.01 19.09 -16.59
CA ARG A 146 10.36 18.90 -17.14
C ARG A 146 10.59 17.47 -17.66
N SER A 147 9.55 16.67 -17.72
CA SER A 147 9.63 15.26 -18.09
C SER A 147 8.89 15.01 -19.38
N GLN A 148 9.52 14.29 -20.30
CA GLN A 148 8.87 13.89 -21.57
C GLN A 148 7.73 12.91 -21.30
N ARG A 149 7.93 12.00 -20.32
CA ARG A 149 6.94 10.99 -19.92
C ARG A 149 6.81 10.96 -18.41
N THR A 150 5.60 10.72 -17.95
CA THR A 150 5.33 10.58 -16.53
C THR A 150 4.51 9.32 -16.26
N LEU A 151 4.99 8.52 -15.32
CA LEU A 151 4.33 7.29 -14.87
C LEU A 151 4.03 7.38 -13.37
N PHE A 152 2.77 7.38 -13.02
CA PHE A 152 2.34 7.20 -11.63
C PHE A 152 2.09 5.73 -11.33
N LEU A 153 2.60 5.28 -10.19
CA LEU A 153 2.34 3.96 -9.65
C LEU A 153 1.53 4.10 -8.37
N SER A 154 0.42 3.39 -8.27
CA SER A 154 -0.39 3.35 -7.05
C SER A 154 -1.19 2.06 -7.01
N GLY A 155 -1.14 1.34 -5.88
CA GLY A 155 -2.02 0.18 -5.66
C GLY A 155 -3.45 0.61 -5.30
N THR A 156 -3.62 1.85 -4.85
CA THR A 156 -4.89 2.41 -4.35
C THR A 156 -5.04 3.86 -4.79
N PRO A 157 -5.29 4.11 -6.07
CA PRO A 157 -5.39 5.48 -6.59
C PRO A 157 -6.62 6.24 -6.07
N MET A 158 -7.65 5.51 -5.60
CA MET A 158 -8.84 6.04 -4.94
C MET A 158 -8.94 5.44 -3.53
N GLU A 159 -8.40 6.13 -2.51
CA GLU A 159 -8.49 5.64 -1.13
C GLU A 159 -9.79 6.06 -0.44
N ASN A 160 -10.24 7.30 -0.67
CA ASN A 160 -11.35 7.87 0.06
C ASN A 160 -12.39 8.56 -0.83
N ARG A 161 -11.97 9.21 -1.93
CA ARG A 161 -12.85 10.06 -2.76
C ARG A 161 -12.46 10.04 -4.24
N VAL A 162 -13.43 10.18 -5.12
CA VAL A 162 -13.22 10.30 -6.58
C VAL A 162 -12.39 11.54 -6.92
N GLU A 163 -12.51 12.61 -6.15
CA GLU A 163 -11.77 13.86 -6.30
C GLU A 163 -10.25 13.66 -6.14
N GLU A 164 -9.82 12.72 -5.29
CA GLU A 164 -8.40 12.38 -5.15
C GLU A 164 -7.83 11.78 -6.44
N PHE A 165 -8.60 10.91 -7.09
CA PHE A 165 -8.23 10.31 -8.36
C PHE A 165 -8.28 11.33 -9.51
N GLN A 166 -9.31 12.17 -9.52
CA GLN A 166 -9.42 13.27 -10.47
C GLN A 166 -8.23 14.23 -10.38
N ALA A 167 -7.74 14.52 -9.16
CA ALA A 167 -6.54 15.34 -8.97
C ALA A 167 -5.30 14.68 -9.59
N LEU A 168 -5.10 13.37 -9.40
CA LEU A 168 -3.98 12.63 -9.99
C LEU A 168 -4.04 12.63 -11.53
N ILE A 169 -5.23 12.38 -12.11
CA ILE A 169 -5.43 12.50 -13.57
C ILE A 169 -5.14 13.92 -14.03
N GLY A 170 -5.59 14.92 -13.26
CA GLY A 170 -5.42 16.34 -13.60
C GLY A 170 -3.95 16.78 -13.73
N TYR A 171 -3.03 16.12 -13.02
CA TYR A 171 -1.59 16.40 -13.17
C TYR A 171 -1.01 15.84 -14.48
N LEU A 172 -1.59 14.78 -15.02
CA LEU A 172 -1.12 14.10 -16.22
C LEU A 172 -1.91 14.52 -17.47
N ARG A 173 -3.24 14.49 -17.35
CA ARG A 173 -4.19 14.73 -18.45
C ARG A 173 -5.32 15.65 -17.97
N PRO A 174 -5.08 16.96 -17.92
CA PRO A 174 -6.10 17.95 -17.50
C PRO A 174 -7.37 17.92 -18.37
N ASP A 175 -7.23 17.53 -19.64
CA ASP A 175 -8.34 17.37 -20.59
C ASP A 175 -9.31 16.24 -20.16
N ILE A 176 -8.77 15.12 -19.66
CA ILE A 176 -9.56 14.01 -19.14
C ILE A 176 -10.15 14.37 -17.77
N ALA A 177 -9.34 14.96 -16.87
CA ALA A 177 -9.77 15.32 -15.53
C ALA A 177 -10.99 16.24 -15.51
N ARG A 178 -11.08 17.18 -16.44
CA ARG A 178 -12.24 18.09 -16.58
C ARG A 178 -13.54 17.37 -16.97
N ARG A 179 -13.43 16.20 -17.59
CA ARG A 179 -14.57 15.37 -18.02
C ARG A 179 -14.96 14.34 -16.95
N VAL A 180 -14.09 14.09 -15.98
CA VAL A 180 -14.35 13.25 -14.81
C VAL A 180 -15.08 14.12 -13.79
N ASP A 181 -16.38 14.29 -13.93
CA ASP A 181 -17.18 14.93 -12.89
C ASP A 181 -17.68 13.88 -11.89
N ALA A 182 -17.86 14.29 -10.64
CA ALA A 182 -18.45 13.45 -9.59
C ALA A 182 -19.87 12.95 -9.98
N GLY A 183 -20.55 13.68 -10.86
CA GLY A 183 -21.81 13.29 -11.49
C GLY A 183 -21.68 12.18 -12.53
N ASP A 184 -20.61 12.15 -13.32
CA ASP A 184 -20.38 11.15 -14.39
C ASP A 184 -19.97 9.79 -13.82
N ALA A 185 -19.35 9.75 -12.65
CA ALA A 185 -19.12 8.52 -11.92
C ALA A 185 -20.44 7.79 -11.54
N VAL A 186 -21.55 8.52 -11.52
CA VAL A 186 -22.90 8.02 -11.26
C VAL A 186 -23.59 7.47 -12.53
N VAL A 187 -23.17 7.89 -13.73
CA VAL A 187 -23.81 7.52 -15.01
C VAL A 187 -23.41 6.11 -15.50
N GLY A 188 -22.44 5.46 -14.88
CA GLY A 188 -22.11 4.06 -15.11
C GLY A 188 -20.60 3.79 -15.15
N ALA A 189 -20.19 2.78 -14.42
CA ALA A 189 -18.79 2.34 -14.30
C ALA A 189 -18.09 2.08 -15.65
N ARG A 190 -18.84 1.72 -16.70
CA ARG A 190 -18.32 1.52 -18.06
C ARG A 190 -17.93 2.83 -18.75
N ALA A 191 -18.76 3.89 -18.61
CA ALA A 191 -18.49 5.19 -19.22
C ALA A 191 -17.26 5.84 -18.55
N PHE A 192 -17.21 5.79 -17.22
CA PHE A 192 -16.05 6.26 -16.46
C PHE A 192 -14.75 5.55 -16.88
N ARG A 193 -14.75 4.22 -16.99
CA ARG A 193 -13.57 3.44 -17.39
C ARG A 193 -13.10 3.77 -18.80
N ARG A 194 -14.02 3.89 -19.77
CA ARG A 194 -13.66 4.33 -21.12
C ARG A 194 -13.04 5.72 -21.15
N LEU A 195 -13.55 6.62 -20.31
CA LEU A 195 -13.03 7.97 -20.19
C LEU A 195 -11.60 7.99 -19.68
N VAL A 196 -11.29 7.20 -18.64
CA VAL A 196 -9.97 7.20 -17.99
C VAL A 196 -8.97 6.22 -18.64
N ALA A 197 -9.43 5.29 -19.49
CA ALA A 197 -8.57 4.30 -20.16
C ALA A 197 -7.34 4.86 -20.88
N PRO A 198 -7.35 6.10 -21.45
CA PRO A 198 -6.16 6.69 -22.04
C PRO A 198 -5.08 7.11 -21.04
N VAL A 199 -5.39 7.15 -19.72
CA VAL A 199 -4.44 7.59 -18.70
C VAL A 199 -4.30 6.59 -17.55
N TYR A 200 -5.22 5.66 -17.40
CA TYR A 200 -5.30 4.74 -16.28
C TYR A 200 -5.41 3.29 -16.71
N LEU A 201 -4.51 2.45 -16.23
CA LEU A 201 -4.51 1.00 -16.41
C LEU A 201 -4.54 0.33 -15.04
N ARG A 202 -5.51 -0.57 -14.81
CA ARG A 202 -5.62 -1.36 -13.60
C ARG A 202 -5.88 -2.83 -13.92
N ARG A 203 -5.22 -3.71 -13.17
CA ARG A 203 -5.43 -5.16 -13.20
C ARG A 203 -5.42 -5.71 -11.78
N ASN A 204 -6.24 -6.71 -11.54
CA ASN A 204 -6.28 -7.45 -10.28
C ASN A 204 -5.38 -8.69 -10.39
N GLN A 205 -4.92 -9.22 -9.24
CA GLN A 205 -4.09 -10.42 -9.20
C GLN A 205 -4.84 -11.62 -9.80
N GLU A 206 -6.12 -11.77 -9.48
CA GLU A 206 -6.99 -12.86 -9.96
C GLU A 206 -7.12 -12.89 -11.48
N ASP A 207 -7.06 -11.74 -12.14
CA ASP A 207 -7.24 -11.64 -13.59
C ASP A 207 -5.96 -12.03 -14.38
N VAL A 208 -4.79 -11.92 -13.76
CA VAL A 208 -3.50 -12.01 -14.47
C VAL A 208 -2.51 -13.02 -13.89
N LEU A 209 -2.73 -13.52 -12.68
CA LEU A 209 -1.88 -14.48 -11.99
C LEU A 209 -2.67 -15.74 -11.62
N THR A 210 -2.75 -16.68 -12.54
CA THR A 210 -3.35 -18.01 -12.30
C THR A 210 -2.46 -18.92 -11.43
N GLU A 211 -1.22 -18.51 -11.15
CA GLU A 211 -0.21 -19.30 -10.45
C GLU A 211 -0.08 -18.95 -8.96
N LEU A 212 -0.73 -17.86 -8.48
CA LEU A 212 -0.71 -17.54 -7.05
C LEU A 212 -1.61 -18.52 -6.30
N PRO A 213 -1.11 -19.08 -5.18
CA PRO A 213 -1.96 -19.86 -4.30
C PRO A 213 -3.13 -19.03 -3.79
N GLU A 214 -4.22 -19.69 -3.49
CA GLU A 214 -5.42 -19.08 -2.93
C GLU A 214 -5.11 -18.31 -1.65
N LYS A 215 -5.76 -17.16 -1.49
CA LYS A 215 -5.77 -16.36 -0.27
C LYS A 215 -7.08 -16.56 0.46
N ILE A 216 -7.02 -17.01 1.71
CA ILE A 216 -8.18 -17.19 2.59
C ILE A 216 -8.15 -16.09 3.64
N GLU A 217 -9.23 -15.34 3.77
CA GLU A 217 -9.38 -14.27 4.76
C GLU A 217 -10.43 -14.66 5.79
N VAL A 218 -10.05 -14.61 7.07
CA VAL A 218 -10.89 -15.01 8.20
C VAL A 218 -10.97 -13.85 9.19
N GLU A 219 -12.17 -13.55 9.65
CA GLU A 219 -12.40 -12.64 10.77
C GLU A 219 -12.51 -13.44 12.07
N GLU A 220 -11.59 -13.16 12.99
CA GLU A 220 -11.49 -13.79 14.29
C GLU A 220 -12.14 -12.91 15.35
N TRP A 221 -13.42 -13.08 15.56
CA TRP A 221 -14.19 -12.32 16.53
C TRP A 221 -14.04 -12.89 17.93
N VAL A 222 -13.46 -12.11 18.86
CA VAL A 222 -13.32 -12.44 20.26
C VAL A 222 -14.24 -11.59 21.13
N GLN A 223 -14.69 -12.14 22.26
CA GLN A 223 -15.41 -11.36 23.26
C GLN A 223 -14.43 -10.78 24.27
N PHE A 224 -14.73 -9.60 24.79
CA PHE A 224 -13.97 -9.04 25.89
C PHE A 224 -14.00 -9.97 27.12
N THR A 225 -12.84 -10.16 27.75
CA THR A 225 -12.77 -10.73 29.10
C THR A 225 -13.23 -9.69 30.12
N GLY A 226 -13.38 -10.07 31.40
CA GLY A 226 -13.76 -9.12 32.44
C GLY A 226 -12.80 -7.94 32.57
N ASP A 227 -11.51 -8.21 32.47
CA ASP A 227 -10.46 -7.20 32.58
C ASP A 227 -10.39 -6.33 31.30
N ASP A 228 -10.50 -6.92 30.12
CA ASP A 228 -10.57 -6.20 28.85
C ASP A 228 -11.76 -5.25 28.81
N ALA A 229 -12.94 -5.70 29.27
CA ALA A 229 -14.16 -4.90 29.28
C ALA A 229 -14.02 -3.68 30.21
N ASN A 230 -13.37 -3.84 31.36
CA ASN A 230 -13.10 -2.73 32.27
C ASN A 230 -12.09 -1.75 31.66
N ALA A 231 -10.98 -2.25 31.15
CA ALA A 231 -9.99 -1.42 30.46
C ALA A 231 -10.62 -0.66 29.28
N TYR A 232 -11.45 -1.32 28.50
CA TYR A 232 -12.18 -0.70 27.38
C TYR A 232 -13.10 0.42 27.85
N ARG A 233 -13.94 0.18 28.90
CA ARG A 233 -14.83 1.21 29.47
C ARG A 233 -14.08 2.42 29.97
N ASP A 234 -12.92 2.23 30.59
CA ASP A 234 -12.09 3.33 31.07
C ASP A 234 -11.57 4.20 29.92
N GLN A 235 -11.17 3.58 28.79
CA GLN A 235 -10.77 4.32 27.58
C GLN A 235 -11.97 5.06 26.94
N VAL A 236 -13.16 4.48 26.97
CA VAL A 236 -14.39 5.15 26.49
C VAL A 236 -14.73 6.37 27.38
N ARG A 237 -14.63 6.25 28.71
CA ARG A 237 -14.78 7.38 29.65
C ARG A 237 -13.75 8.48 29.38
N ALA A 238 -12.50 8.09 29.15
CA ALA A 238 -11.39 9.00 28.82
C ALA A 238 -11.48 9.59 27.40
N ARG A 239 -12.43 9.16 26.58
CA ARG A 239 -12.55 9.55 25.16
C ARG A 239 -11.27 9.25 24.37
N ASN A 240 -10.53 8.22 24.75
CA ASN A 240 -9.27 7.83 24.14
C ASN A 240 -9.50 6.70 23.11
N LEU A 241 -9.72 7.09 21.85
CA LEU A 241 -9.98 6.14 20.77
C LEU A 241 -8.81 5.16 20.53
N MET A 242 -7.57 5.64 20.65
CA MET A 242 -6.40 4.76 20.50
C MET A 242 -6.31 3.74 21.64
N GLY A 243 -6.64 4.14 22.87
CA GLY A 243 -6.73 3.23 24.01
C GLY A 243 -7.86 2.18 23.84
N MET A 244 -9.02 2.58 23.28
CA MET A 244 -10.10 1.63 22.96
C MET A 244 -9.64 0.53 22.00
N ARG A 245 -8.86 0.88 20.97
CA ARG A 245 -8.31 -0.07 19.99
C ARG A 245 -7.29 -1.04 20.57
N GLN A 246 -6.62 -0.66 21.66
CA GLN A 246 -5.59 -1.47 22.32
C GLN A 246 -6.13 -2.34 23.46
N ALA A 247 -7.30 -2.01 24.01
CA ALA A 247 -7.79 -2.58 25.26
C ALA A 247 -7.83 -4.12 25.28
N SER A 248 -8.11 -4.76 24.15
CA SER A 248 -8.17 -6.22 24.03
C SER A 248 -6.86 -6.89 23.56
N SER A 249 -5.75 -6.15 23.48
CA SER A 249 -4.52 -6.66 22.86
C SER A 249 -3.21 -6.27 23.56
N ALA A 250 -3.24 -5.25 24.45
CA ALA A 250 -2.00 -4.63 24.94
C ALA A 250 -1.47 -5.21 26.24
N MET A 251 -2.24 -6.07 26.93
CA MET A 251 -1.86 -6.67 28.20
C MET A 251 -1.90 -8.20 28.15
N PRO A 252 -1.09 -8.91 28.96
CA PRO A 252 -1.17 -10.37 29.09
C PRO A 252 -2.58 -10.81 29.53
N GLY A 253 -3.07 -11.89 28.91
CA GLY A 253 -4.39 -12.46 29.23
C GLY A 253 -5.57 -11.73 28.59
N THR A 254 -5.32 -10.85 27.64
CA THR A 254 -6.37 -10.21 26.83
C THR A 254 -6.87 -11.14 25.73
N ALA A 255 -8.16 -11.04 25.39
CA ALA A 255 -8.84 -11.98 24.49
C ALA A 255 -8.18 -12.10 23.12
N LYS A 256 -7.76 -10.99 22.50
CA LYS A 256 -7.08 -11.03 21.20
C LYS A 256 -5.67 -11.62 21.29
N LEU A 257 -4.95 -11.35 22.38
CA LEU A 257 -3.59 -11.86 22.55
C LEU A 257 -3.59 -13.37 22.75
N ASP A 258 -4.57 -13.91 23.48
CA ASP A 258 -4.75 -15.34 23.63
C ASP A 258 -5.14 -15.99 22.31
N ARG A 259 -6.09 -15.40 21.56
CA ARG A 259 -6.44 -15.90 20.22
C ARG A 259 -5.26 -15.85 19.24
N LEU A 260 -4.44 -14.82 19.30
CA LEU A 260 -3.21 -14.72 18.52
C LEU A 260 -2.26 -15.90 18.83
N ALA A 261 -2.08 -16.22 20.11
CA ALA A 261 -1.22 -17.32 20.52
C ALA A 261 -1.74 -18.69 20.03
N GLU A 262 -3.04 -18.92 20.10
CA GLU A 262 -3.68 -20.13 19.56
C GLU A 262 -3.44 -20.26 18.05
N LEU A 263 -3.68 -19.19 17.28
CA LEU A 263 -3.44 -19.18 15.84
C LEU A 263 -1.97 -19.45 15.48
N VAL A 264 -1.04 -18.95 16.29
CA VAL A 264 0.41 -19.23 16.11
C VAL A 264 0.74 -20.68 16.42
N GLU A 265 0.12 -21.26 17.44
CA GLU A 265 0.29 -22.67 17.80
C GLU A 265 -0.25 -23.59 16.69
N ASP A 266 -1.45 -23.33 16.19
CA ASP A 266 -2.08 -24.05 15.08
C ASP A 266 -1.21 -23.99 13.82
N ALA A 267 -0.76 -22.78 13.45
CA ALA A 267 0.14 -22.60 12.32
C ALA A 267 1.47 -23.35 12.49
N GLY A 268 2.01 -23.34 13.71
CA GLY A 268 3.23 -24.07 14.06
C GLY A 268 3.10 -25.58 13.92
N ALA A 269 1.95 -26.15 14.32
CA ALA A 269 1.65 -27.56 14.15
C ALA A 269 1.59 -27.99 12.69
N GLU A 270 1.18 -27.09 11.78
CA GLU A 270 1.18 -27.29 10.33
C GLU A 270 2.51 -26.95 9.65
N GLY A 271 3.56 -26.62 10.40
CA GLY A 271 4.87 -26.22 9.86
C GLY A 271 4.81 -24.90 9.05
N GLN A 272 3.89 -24.04 9.40
CA GLN A 272 3.71 -22.73 8.79
C GLN A 272 4.43 -21.64 9.60
N LYS A 273 4.87 -20.59 8.91
CA LYS A 273 5.45 -19.39 9.52
C LYS A 273 4.45 -18.26 9.52
N VAL A 274 4.47 -17.49 10.59
CA VAL A 274 3.47 -16.44 10.85
C VAL A 274 4.09 -15.06 10.77
N ILE A 275 3.37 -14.08 10.21
CA ILE A 275 3.65 -12.67 10.40
C ILE A 275 2.50 -12.02 11.15
N VAL A 276 2.82 -11.23 12.18
CA VAL A 276 1.87 -10.45 12.95
C VAL A 276 2.07 -8.97 12.67
N PHE A 277 1.02 -8.30 12.25
CA PHE A 277 1.00 -6.86 12.03
C PHE A 277 0.15 -6.16 13.09
N SER A 278 0.68 -5.08 13.64
CA SER A 278 -0.06 -4.13 14.47
C SER A 278 0.40 -2.68 14.18
N TYR A 279 -0.49 -1.74 14.34
CA TYR A 279 -0.14 -0.31 14.37
C TYR A 279 0.58 0.05 15.66
N PHE A 280 0.23 -0.61 16.77
CA PHE A 280 0.67 -0.30 18.13
C PHE A 280 1.92 -1.10 18.52
N LEU A 281 2.93 -0.39 19.01
CA LEU A 281 4.17 -1.01 19.48
C LEU A 281 3.95 -1.82 20.76
N ASP A 282 3.05 -1.36 21.63
CA ASP A 282 2.72 -2.05 22.89
C ASP A 282 2.06 -3.41 22.62
N VAL A 283 1.19 -3.49 21.61
CA VAL A 283 0.58 -4.76 21.16
C VAL A 283 1.64 -5.71 20.62
N LEU A 284 2.59 -5.22 19.84
CA LEU A 284 3.71 -6.04 19.35
C LEU A 284 4.63 -6.49 20.49
N ALA A 285 4.87 -5.65 21.48
CA ALA A 285 5.65 -6.00 22.67
C ALA A 285 4.94 -7.07 23.51
N ALA A 286 3.62 -6.95 23.73
CA ALA A 286 2.81 -7.93 24.43
C ALA A 286 2.79 -9.27 23.66
N ALA A 287 2.61 -9.24 22.35
CA ALA A 287 2.69 -10.44 21.50
C ALA A 287 4.09 -11.09 21.57
N GLY A 288 5.15 -10.31 21.50
CA GLY A 288 6.53 -10.79 21.64
C GLY A 288 6.76 -11.48 22.99
N SER A 289 6.29 -10.90 24.09
CA SER A 289 6.38 -11.49 25.42
C SER A 289 5.58 -12.79 25.53
N ARG A 290 4.39 -12.85 24.93
CA ARG A 290 3.51 -14.04 24.94
C ARG A 290 4.06 -15.19 24.11
N LEU A 291 4.71 -14.89 22.98
CA LEU A 291 5.26 -15.87 22.04
C LEU A 291 6.69 -16.29 22.37
N GLY A 292 7.41 -15.54 23.18
CA GLY A 292 8.76 -15.85 23.64
C GLY A 292 9.75 -16.08 22.49
N ASN A 293 10.43 -17.23 22.51
CA ASN A 293 11.48 -17.55 21.56
C ASN A 293 11.01 -17.75 20.10
N LEU A 294 9.72 -17.87 19.86
CA LEU A 294 9.16 -17.95 18.50
C LEU A 294 9.19 -16.60 17.80
N ALA A 295 9.17 -15.50 18.58
CA ALA A 295 9.04 -14.15 18.05
C ALA A 295 10.39 -13.57 17.60
N ILE A 296 10.38 -12.95 16.42
CA ILE A 296 11.47 -12.17 15.83
C ILE A 296 10.97 -10.74 15.60
N GLY A 297 11.73 -9.75 16.01
CA GLY A 297 11.33 -8.34 15.85
C GLY A 297 11.11 -7.62 17.17
N PRO A 298 10.30 -6.55 17.21
CA PRO A 298 9.47 -6.05 16.11
C PRO A 298 10.24 -5.24 15.05
N ILE A 299 9.82 -5.37 13.80
CA ILE A 299 10.24 -4.50 12.70
C ILE A 299 9.42 -3.20 12.80
N THR A 300 10.09 -2.09 13.08
CA THR A 300 9.46 -0.76 13.22
C THR A 300 10.07 0.26 12.26
N GLY A 301 9.48 1.46 12.19
CA GLY A 301 10.01 2.57 11.40
C GLY A 301 11.42 3.00 11.81
N SER A 302 11.78 2.86 13.10
CA SER A 302 13.09 3.22 13.65
C SER A 302 14.20 2.20 13.39
N VAL A 303 13.85 0.94 13.01
CA VAL A 303 14.85 -0.10 12.72
C VAL A 303 15.53 0.20 11.38
N PRO A 304 16.87 0.26 11.31
CA PRO A 304 17.60 0.49 10.07
C PRO A 304 17.30 -0.59 9.00
N ALA A 305 17.30 -0.21 7.73
CA ALA A 305 16.92 -1.09 6.62
C ALA A 305 17.75 -2.40 6.58
N ARG A 306 19.07 -2.33 6.86
CA ARG A 306 19.91 -3.52 6.94
C ARG A 306 19.47 -4.48 8.05
N LYS A 307 19.22 -3.97 9.24
CA LYS A 307 18.76 -4.78 10.38
C LYS A 307 17.39 -5.40 10.13
N ARG A 308 16.49 -4.70 9.41
CA ARG A 308 15.21 -5.28 8.98
C ARG A 308 15.42 -6.47 8.06
N GLN A 309 16.36 -6.35 7.09
CA GLN A 309 16.68 -7.44 6.18
C GLN A 309 17.28 -8.62 6.92
N ASP A 310 18.22 -8.38 7.85
CA ASP A 310 18.82 -9.43 8.68
C ASP A 310 17.76 -10.21 9.48
N MET A 311 16.74 -9.52 10.03
CA MET A 311 15.60 -10.15 10.73
C MET A 311 14.75 -11.01 9.80
N ILE A 312 14.49 -10.55 8.57
CA ILE A 312 13.74 -11.32 7.56
C ILE A 312 14.52 -12.55 7.10
N ASP A 313 15.83 -12.40 6.93
CA ASP A 313 16.71 -13.50 6.54
C ASP A 313 16.79 -14.56 7.65
N ASP A 314 16.84 -14.13 8.92
CA ASP A 314 16.77 -15.03 10.08
C ASP A 314 15.43 -15.76 10.13
N PHE A 315 14.32 -15.03 10.02
CA PHE A 315 12.98 -15.61 9.94
C PHE A 315 12.85 -16.64 8.81
N THR A 316 13.41 -16.32 7.63
CA THR A 316 13.33 -17.20 6.46
C THR A 316 14.13 -18.48 6.64
N ARG A 317 15.34 -18.38 7.24
CA ARG A 317 16.25 -19.52 7.44
C ARG A 317 15.90 -20.40 8.63
N ARG A 318 15.19 -19.87 9.62
CA ARG A 318 14.83 -20.60 10.83
C ARG A 318 14.03 -21.85 10.47
N GLU A 319 14.47 -23.01 10.92
CA GLU A 319 13.73 -24.26 10.79
C GLU A 319 12.61 -24.32 11.84
N GLY A 320 11.46 -24.87 11.44
CA GLY A 320 10.28 -24.99 12.30
C GLY A 320 9.46 -23.70 12.47
N PRO A 321 8.59 -23.65 13.50
CA PRO A 321 7.71 -22.51 13.75
C PRO A 321 8.48 -21.23 14.05
N ALA A 322 8.09 -20.15 13.42
CA ALA A 322 8.64 -18.82 13.67
C ALA A 322 7.59 -17.73 13.42
N VAL A 323 7.66 -16.67 14.20
CA VAL A 323 6.76 -15.52 14.08
C VAL A 323 7.58 -14.26 13.90
N ILE A 324 7.30 -13.50 12.85
CA ILE A 324 7.88 -12.17 12.69
C ILE A 324 6.85 -11.11 13.08
N LEU A 325 7.25 -10.18 13.95
CA LEU A 325 6.41 -9.08 14.42
C LEU A 325 6.77 -7.82 13.63
N ALA A 326 5.78 -7.10 13.13
CA ALA A 326 6.03 -5.90 12.35
C ALA A 326 4.97 -4.81 12.59
N GLN A 327 5.42 -3.59 12.76
CA GLN A 327 4.52 -2.43 12.72
C GLN A 327 3.95 -2.30 11.31
N ILE A 328 2.63 -2.22 11.19
CA ILE A 328 1.94 -2.34 9.90
C ILE A 328 2.39 -1.30 8.88
N GLU A 329 2.64 -0.06 9.31
CA GLU A 329 3.15 1.01 8.44
C GLU A 329 4.61 0.79 8.03
N ALA A 330 5.45 0.28 8.92
CA ALA A 330 6.86 0.00 8.66
C ALA A 330 7.06 -1.32 7.91
N GLY A 331 6.30 -2.35 8.29
CA GLY A 331 6.27 -3.65 7.62
C GLY A 331 5.59 -3.61 6.26
N GLY A 332 4.67 -2.67 6.05
CA GLY A 332 3.96 -2.47 4.79
C GLY A 332 4.81 -1.91 3.64
N VAL A 333 6.04 -1.42 3.88
CA VAL A 333 6.82 -0.74 2.85
C VAL A 333 8.12 -1.49 2.51
N GLY A 334 8.16 -2.07 1.30
CA GLY A 334 9.38 -2.58 0.67
C GLY A 334 9.93 -3.92 1.18
N LEU A 335 9.33 -4.55 2.20
CA LEU A 335 9.77 -5.84 2.71
C LEU A 335 9.21 -7.00 1.88
N ASN A 336 9.98 -8.07 1.72
CA ASN A 336 9.56 -9.31 1.10
C ASN A 336 9.56 -10.43 2.15
N ILE A 337 8.37 -10.91 2.54
CA ILE A 337 8.20 -11.87 3.64
C ILE A 337 7.43 -13.11 3.14
N GLN A 338 7.85 -13.64 2.02
CA GLN A 338 7.22 -14.81 1.37
C GLN A 338 7.36 -16.11 2.18
N ALA A 339 8.25 -16.15 3.16
CA ALA A 339 8.36 -17.31 4.05
C ALA A 339 7.14 -17.47 4.97
N ALA A 340 6.36 -16.41 5.20
CA ALA A 340 5.12 -16.47 5.95
C ALA A 340 3.97 -16.94 5.06
N SER A 341 3.19 -17.90 5.52
CA SER A 341 1.93 -18.34 4.92
C SER A 341 0.71 -18.02 5.78
N VAL A 342 0.93 -17.55 7.01
CA VAL A 342 -0.12 -17.04 7.90
C VAL A 342 0.16 -15.58 8.23
N VAL A 343 -0.84 -14.72 8.02
CA VAL A 343 -0.80 -13.29 8.29
C VAL A 343 -1.84 -12.99 9.36
N ILE A 344 -1.44 -12.40 10.48
CA ILE A 344 -2.34 -11.96 11.54
C ILE A 344 -2.34 -10.44 11.59
N ILE A 345 -3.51 -9.83 11.45
CA ILE A 345 -3.76 -8.40 11.65
C ILE A 345 -4.36 -8.25 13.05
N ALA A 346 -3.57 -7.72 13.98
CA ALA A 346 -3.95 -7.68 15.40
C ALA A 346 -5.11 -6.72 15.71
N GLU A 347 -5.33 -5.71 14.89
CA GLU A 347 -6.47 -4.79 14.97
C GLU A 347 -6.82 -4.20 13.58
N PRO A 348 -8.10 -3.87 13.33
CA PRO A 348 -8.52 -3.32 12.04
C PRO A 348 -7.91 -1.93 11.80
N GLN A 349 -7.54 -1.64 10.55
CA GLN A 349 -6.97 -0.37 10.16
C GLN A 349 -8.03 0.56 9.56
N TRP A 350 -7.89 1.87 9.72
CA TRP A 350 -8.81 2.86 9.13
C TRP A 350 -8.90 2.82 7.61
N LYS A 351 -7.83 2.34 6.98
CA LYS A 351 -7.71 2.25 5.53
C LYS A 351 -7.50 0.79 5.14
N PRO A 352 -8.43 0.19 4.37
CA PRO A 352 -8.27 -1.16 3.83
C PRO A 352 -6.95 -1.34 3.07
N SER A 353 -6.50 -0.29 2.39
CA SER A 353 -5.25 -0.28 1.63
C SER A 353 -4.01 -0.62 2.46
N VAL A 354 -3.96 -0.20 3.73
CA VAL A 354 -2.84 -0.49 4.64
C VAL A 354 -2.77 -1.98 4.94
N GLU A 355 -3.92 -2.62 5.21
CA GLU A 355 -3.98 -4.07 5.43
C GLU A 355 -3.61 -4.83 4.15
N GLN A 356 -4.16 -4.43 3.01
CA GLN A 356 -3.83 -5.05 1.72
C GLN A 356 -2.34 -4.93 1.38
N GLN A 357 -1.70 -3.79 1.69
CA GLN A 357 -0.26 -3.62 1.55
C GLN A 357 0.52 -4.59 2.45
N ALA A 358 0.10 -4.75 3.69
CA ALA A 358 0.72 -5.68 4.63
C ALA A 358 0.57 -7.14 4.16
N ILE A 359 -0.64 -7.55 3.77
CA ILE A 359 -0.94 -8.89 3.25
C ILE A 359 -0.12 -9.21 2.00
N ALA A 360 0.01 -8.25 1.08
CA ALA A 360 0.76 -8.41 -0.15
C ALA A 360 2.29 -8.61 0.06
N ARG A 361 2.79 -8.51 1.28
CA ARG A 361 4.20 -8.88 1.61
C ARG A 361 4.39 -10.38 1.72
N ALA A 362 3.37 -11.11 2.13
CA ALA A 362 3.33 -12.57 2.19
C ALA A 362 2.69 -13.17 0.92
N HIS A 363 1.56 -12.62 0.47
CA HIS A 363 0.82 -13.06 -0.71
C HIS A 363 1.32 -12.32 -1.96
N ARG A 364 2.33 -12.85 -2.61
CA ARG A 364 2.94 -12.28 -3.81
C ARG A 364 3.63 -13.36 -4.64
N MET A 365 4.05 -13.00 -5.86
CA MET A 365 4.81 -13.90 -6.75
C MET A 365 5.98 -14.56 -6.03
N GLY A 366 6.07 -15.89 -6.14
CA GLY A 366 7.04 -16.74 -5.43
C GLY A 366 6.51 -17.35 -4.15
N GLN A 367 5.30 -17.00 -3.71
CA GLN A 367 4.60 -17.74 -2.66
C GLN A 367 4.14 -19.09 -3.22
N THR A 368 4.49 -20.17 -2.53
CA THR A 368 4.16 -21.54 -2.94
C THR A 368 3.07 -22.20 -2.09
N ARG A 369 2.72 -21.58 -0.96
CA ARG A 369 1.69 -22.05 -0.03
C ARG A 369 0.47 -21.15 -0.07
N ARG A 370 -0.71 -21.69 0.25
CA ARG A 370 -1.90 -20.87 0.55
C ARG A 370 -1.57 -19.87 1.64
N VAL A 371 -2.07 -18.65 1.48
CA VAL A 371 -1.92 -17.62 2.51
C VAL A 371 -3.22 -17.47 3.27
N GLN A 372 -3.16 -17.68 4.57
CA GLN A 372 -4.27 -17.44 5.50
C GLN A 372 -4.09 -16.08 6.15
N VAL A 373 -5.13 -15.27 6.12
CA VAL A 373 -5.16 -13.93 6.72
C VAL A 373 -6.20 -13.91 7.81
N HIS A 374 -5.77 -13.78 9.05
CA HIS A 374 -6.63 -13.70 10.23
C HIS A 374 -6.69 -12.25 10.72
N ARG A 375 -7.89 -11.69 10.82
CA ARG A 375 -8.14 -10.38 11.44
C ARG A 375 -8.72 -10.55 12.83
N LEU A 376 -7.99 -10.14 13.84
CA LEU A 376 -8.45 -10.19 15.22
C LEU A 376 -9.37 -8.99 15.50
N LEU A 377 -10.60 -9.27 15.87
CA LEU A 377 -11.65 -8.28 16.08
C LEU A 377 -12.32 -8.51 17.44
N ALA A 378 -12.53 -7.44 18.21
CA ALA A 378 -13.28 -7.50 19.46
C ALA A 378 -14.76 -7.18 19.20
N LYS A 379 -15.65 -8.08 19.64
CA LYS A 379 -17.10 -7.85 19.63
C LYS A 379 -17.48 -6.78 20.66
N ASP A 380 -18.56 -6.09 20.41
CA ASP A 380 -19.07 -5.03 21.27
C ASP A 380 -18.02 -3.93 21.56
N GLY A 381 -17.24 -3.57 20.53
CA GLY A 381 -16.16 -2.61 20.63
C GLY A 381 -15.96 -1.76 19.38
N VAL A 382 -14.97 -0.89 19.47
CA VAL A 382 -14.61 0.05 18.38
C VAL A 382 -14.22 -0.68 17.08
N ASP A 383 -13.80 -1.93 17.14
CA ASP A 383 -13.41 -2.71 15.98
C ASP A 383 -14.57 -2.94 15.00
N GLU A 384 -15.79 -3.16 15.52
CA GLU A 384 -16.99 -3.27 14.70
C GLU A 384 -17.22 -1.99 13.89
N ARG A 385 -17.07 -0.83 14.54
CA ARG A 385 -17.23 0.48 13.87
C ARG A 385 -16.17 0.72 12.81
N ILE A 386 -14.95 0.32 13.08
CA ILE A 386 -13.86 0.45 12.08
C ILE A 386 -14.12 -0.48 10.90
N ARG A 387 -14.61 -1.71 11.14
CA ARG A 387 -14.98 -2.65 10.08
C ARG A 387 -16.12 -2.13 9.21
N GLU A 388 -17.19 -1.59 9.80
CA GLU A 388 -18.28 -0.92 9.05
C GLU A 388 -17.74 0.18 8.12
N VAL A 389 -16.84 1.02 8.61
CA VAL A 389 -16.19 2.07 7.82
C VAL A 389 -15.31 1.50 6.70
N GLN A 390 -14.56 0.42 6.99
CA GLN A 390 -13.75 -0.25 5.97
C GLN A 390 -14.62 -0.83 4.86
N GLU A 391 -15.71 -1.50 5.20
CA GLU A 391 -16.65 -2.10 4.23
C GLU A 391 -17.26 -1.04 3.32
N GLN A 392 -17.69 0.08 3.88
CA GLN A 392 -18.22 1.20 3.09
C GLN A 392 -17.15 1.75 2.12
N LYS A 393 -15.91 1.93 2.57
CA LYS A 393 -14.80 2.37 1.71
C LYS A 393 -14.46 1.34 0.63
N GLN A 394 -14.54 0.07 0.96
CA GLN A 394 -14.28 -1.00 0.00
C GLN A 394 -15.38 -1.10 -1.05
N LEU A 395 -16.66 -0.96 -0.67
CA LEU A 395 -17.79 -0.91 -1.60
C LEU A 395 -17.66 0.26 -2.58
N LEU A 396 -17.29 1.44 -2.09
CA LEU A 396 -17.00 2.60 -2.94
C LEU A 396 -15.87 2.29 -3.92
N PHE A 397 -14.78 1.72 -3.43
CA PHE A 397 -13.64 1.36 -4.25
C PHE A 397 -13.98 0.29 -5.30
N GLU A 398 -14.73 -0.75 -4.93
CA GLU A 398 -15.16 -1.83 -5.83
C GLU A 398 -16.10 -1.31 -6.91
N HIS A 399 -17.02 -0.43 -6.53
CA HIS A 399 -17.97 0.15 -7.49
C HIS A 399 -17.26 0.97 -8.58
N TYR A 400 -16.22 1.70 -8.24
CA TYR A 400 -15.53 2.62 -9.17
C TYR A 400 -14.27 2.05 -9.81
N ALA A 401 -13.55 1.15 -9.14
CA ALA A 401 -12.19 0.76 -9.54
C ALA A 401 -11.97 -0.73 -9.84
N ARG A 402 -12.78 -1.65 -9.30
CA ARG A 402 -12.45 -3.09 -9.29
C ARG A 402 -12.83 -3.87 -10.54
N GLN A 403 -13.69 -3.39 -11.41
CA GLN A 403 -13.96 -4.11 -12.64
C GLN A 403 -12.80 -3.88 -13.62
N SER A 404 -11.96 -4.89 -13.76
CA SER A 404 -10.83 -4.90 -14.70
C SER A 404 -11.33 -4.98 -16.15
N ASP A 405 -10.57 -4.38 -17.07
CA ASP A 405 -10.85 -4.44 -18.51
C ASP A 405 -10.80 -5.87 -19.08
N ALA A 406 -10.23 -6.83 -18.34
CA ALA A 406 -10.12 -8.23 -18.76
C ALA A 406 -11.48 -8.97 -18.78
N LYS A 407 -12.45 -8.57 -17.94
CA LYS A 407 -13.81 -9.15 -17.91
C LYS A 407 -14.79 -8.54 -18.92
N SER A 408 -14.41 -7.52 -19.66
CA SER A 408 -15.31 -6.88 -20.63
C SER A 408 -15.50 -7.66 -21.94
N THR A 409 -14.81 -8.78 -22.12
CA THR A 409 -14.94 -9.65 -23.30
C THR A 409 -16.03 -10.72 -23.16
N ASP A 410 -16.49 -11.04 -21.96
CA ASP A 410 -17.64 -11.91 -21.75
C ASP A 410 -18.91 -11.07 -21.54
N GLY A 411 -19.67 -10.94 -22.61
CA GLY A 411 -20.95 -10.27 -22.60
C GLY A 411 -21.96 -11.02 -21.75
N MET A 412 -22.29 -10.48 -20.62
CA MET A 412 -23.51 -10.58 -19.80
C MET A 412 -23.17 -10.33 -18.32
N ALA A 413 -22.84 -9.10 -17.97
CA ALA A 413 -22.99 -8.66 -16.58
C ALA A 413 -24.36 -7.98 -16.47
N THR A 414 -25.33 -8.69 -15.91
CA THR A 414 -26.58 -8.12 -15.46
C THR A 414 -26.29 -6.98 -14.48
N ASP A 415 -26.90 -5.85 -14.74
CA ASP A 415 -26.92 -4.68 -13.87
C ASP A 415 -27.66 -5.07 -12.58
N THR A 416 -26.91 -5.57 -11.59
CA THR A 416 -27.45 -5.74 -10.25
C THR A 416 -27.47 -4.35 -9.64
N GLY A 417 -28.67 -3.76 -9.59
CA GLY A 417 -28.93 -2.48 -8.94
C GLY A 417 -28.53 -2.51 -7.47
N ILE A 418 -27.23 -2.34 -7.19
CA ILE A 418 -26.73 -2.15 -5.84
C ILE A 418 -27.08 -0.72 -5.47
N ALA A 419 -27.97 -0.57 -4.50
CA ALA A 419 -28.36 0.70 -3.93
C ALA A 419 -27.13 1.53 -3.56
N ARG A 420 -27.19 2.81 -3.89
CA ARG A 420 -26.21 3.83 -3.53
C ARG A 420 -25.88 3.69 -2.04
N PRO A 421 -24.61 3.50 -1.62
CA PRO A 421 -24.30 3.62 -0.21
C PRO A 421 -24.70 5.03 0.23
N ALA A 422 -25.45 5.10 1.31
CA ALA A 422 -25.86 6.39 1.88
C ALA A 422 -24.62 7.25 2.13
N PRO A 423 -24.66 8.56 1.87
CA PRO A 423 -23.58 9.45 2.26
C PRO A 423 -23.32 9.25 3.75
N LEU A 424 -22.06 9.19 4.15
CA LEU A 424 -21.69 9.23 5.56
C LEU A 424 -22.27 10.53 6.11
N ASP A 425 -23.29 10.41 6.98
CA ASP A 425 -24.02 11.54 7.56
C ASP A 425 -23.04 12.58 8.10
N ASP A 426 -23.35 13.84 7.80
CA ASP A 426 -22.79 15.08 8.35
C ASP A 426 -21.25 15.13 8.46
N ASP A 427 -20.60 15.57 7.40
CA ASP A 427 -19.14 15.82 7.31
C ASP A 427 -18.63 16.91 8.29
N SER A 428 -19.50 17.49 9.12
CA SER A 428 -19.15 18.54 10.08
C SER A 428 -18.41 18.00 11.32
N ILE A 429 -18.62 16.72 11.69
CA ILE A 429 -18.01 16.10 12.86
C ILE A 429 -16.97 15.05 12.41
N PRO A 430 -15.71 15.14 12.85
CA PRO A 430 -14.69 14.12 12.55
C PRO A 430 -15.16 12.69 12.91
N LEU A 431 -14.89 11.72 12.03
CA LEU A 431 -15.27 10.32 12.20
C LEU A 431 -14.89 9.76 13.57
N GLU A 432 -13.69 10.11 14.06
CA GLU A 432 -13.21 9.70 15.38
C GLU A 432 -14.13 10.16 16.51
N GLN A 433 -14.61 11.40 16.45
CA GLN A 433 -15.53 11.93 17.45
C GLN A 433 -16.90 11.26 17.38
N ARG A 434 -17.40 10.96 16.18
CA ARG A 434 -18.66 10.22 16.01
C ARG A 434 -18.59 8.82 16.64
N ILE A 435 -17.49 8.12 16.45
CA ILE A 435 -17.28 6.79 17.04
C ILE A 435 -17.23 6.89 18.57
N ILE A 436 -16.49 7.85 19.12
CA ILE A 436 -16.41 8.05 20.57
C ILE A 436 -17.80 8.32 21.16
N VAL A 437 -18.60 9.17 20.51
CA VAL A 437 -19.96 9.49 20.95
C VAL A 437 -20.85 8.23 20.90
N ALA A 438 -20.77 7.45 19.81
CA ALA A 438 -21.53 6.22 19.65
C ALA A 438 -21.17 5.17 20.73
N GLU A 439 -19.89 4.98 21.02
CA GLU A 439 -19.43 4.02 22.04
C GLU A 439 -19.84 4.46 23.46
N ARG A 440 -19.79 5.77 23.73
CA ARG A 440 -20.29 6.29 25.02
C ARG A 440 -21.79 6.06 25.18
N ALA A 441 -22.58 6.34 24.16
CA ALA A 441 -24.02 6.11 24.17
C ALA A 441 -24.35 4.60 24.37
N ARG A 442 -23.62 3.71 23.67
CA ARG A 442 -23.77 2.25 23.80
C ARG A 442 -23.50 1.76 25.24
N LEU A 443 -22.51 2.34 25.92
CA LEU A 443 -22.13 1.95 27.29
C LEU A 443 -22.85 2.73 28.38
N GLY A 444 -23.74 3.68 28.03
CA GLY A 444 -24.45 4.52 29.00
C GLY A 444 -23.53 5.51 29.74
N LEU A 445 -22.49 6.06 29.09
CA LEU A 445 -21.45 6.90 29.67
C LEU A 445 -21.52 8.36 29.21
#